data_03e03b53990aa80eb68e7744faecce88
#
_entry.id   03e03b53990aa80eb68e7744faecce88
#
_cell.length_a   1.000
_cell.length_b   1.000
_cell.length_c   1.000
_cell.angle_alpha   90.00
_cell.angle_beta   90.00
_cell.angle_gamma   90.00
#
_symmetry.space_group_name_H-M   'P 1'
#
loop_
_entity.id
_entity.type
_entity.pdbx_description
1 polymer ?
#
loop_
_entity_poly.entity_id
_entity_poly.type
_entity_poly.pdbx_seq_one_letter_code
_entity_poly.pdbx_strand_id
1 'polypeptide(L)'
;MLKLIRWSVKTVLLLTGISSFFKCSSGYKKENGKITFDGREITDKSFVVLSKEFAKDSTTAWYKSRAFQYADAATFEAVDEHYAKDKNKVYYCDEYREGQNYYLTKKQTITEVALAIPSSFVTAGNGYAKDSKHAYLQARAFKVKDIATFKTINSNFTKDNTQAYLDGKPIAGSDGKTFEILDQFYAKDTTHIYFCESIGTDMQTVYVLPCNRASFTLLDY
;
A
#
# COMPACT_ATOMS: atom_id res chain seq x y z
N MET A 1 -25.16 -64.50 -47.43
CA MET A 1 -24.07 -64.31 -46.44
C MET A 1 -23.64 -62.84 -46.45
N LEU A 2 -24.25 -62.02 -45.58
CA LEU A 2 -23.90 -60.59 -45.48
C LEU A 2 -22.81 -60.41 -44.44
N LYS A 3 -21.65 -59.87 -44.84
CA LYS A 3 -20.59 -59.41 -43.96
C LYS A 3 -20.92 -58.00 -43.48
N LEU A 4 -21.15 -57.84 -42.20
CA LEU A 4 -21.30 -56.57 -41.50
C LEU A 4 -19.89 -55.94 -41.36
N ILE A 5 -19.70 -54.79 -41.98
CA ILE A 5 -18.54 -53.95 -41.76
C ILE A 5 -18.82 -53.06 -40.56
N ARG A 6 -18.11 -53.31 -39.47
CA ARG A 6 -18.10 -52.43 -38.26
C ARG A 6 -17.24 -51.19 -38.56
N TRP A 7 -17.86 -50.07 -38.70
CA TRP A 7 -17.17 -48.78 -38.67
C TRP A 7 -17.05 -48.34 -37.22
N SER A 8 -15.80 -48.32 -36.73
CA SER A 8 -15.45 -47.71 -35.46
C SER A 8 -15.15 -46.24 -35.70
N VAL A 9 -16.10 -45.38 -35.43
CA VAL A 9 -15.86 -43.94 -35.41
C VAL A 9 -15.36 -43.57 -34.00
N LYS A 10 -14.06 -43.51 -33.86
CA LYS A 10 -13.45 -42.82 -32.68
C LYS A 10 -13.48 -41.33 -32.96
N THR A 11 -14.54 -40.67 -32.56
CA THR A 11 -14.58 -39.21 -32.47
C THR A 11 -13.79 -38.80 -31.26
N VAL A 12 -12.52 -38.48 -31.43
CA VAL A 12 -11.71 -37.80 -30.44
C VAL A 12 -12.12 -36.34 -30.44
N LEU A 13 -13.02 -35.96 -29.55
CA LEU A 13 -13.29 -34.56 -29.23
C LEU A 13 -12.04 -34.02 -28.47
N LEU A 14 -11.12 -33.42 -29.19
CA LEU A 14 -10.11 -32.55 -28.60
C LEU A 14 -10.79 -31.26 -28.17
N LEU A 15 -11.33 -31.26 -26.97
CA LEU A 15 -11.66 -30.03 -26.23
C LEU A 15 -10.31 -29.41 -25.80
N THR A 16 -9.67 -28.69 -26.70
CA THR A 16 -8.66 -27.71 -26.32
C THR A 16 -9.39 -26.60 -25.59
N GLY A 17 -9.54 -26.77 -24.29
CA GLY A 17 -9.92 -25.69 -23.41
C GLY A 17 -8.86 -24.61 -23.47
N ILE A 18 -9.10 -23.62 -24.33
CA ILE A 18 -8.39 -22.34 -24.27
C ILE A 18 -8.93 -21.65 -23.02
N SER A 19 -8.46 -22.06 -21.85
CA SER A 19 -8.55 -21.25 -20.66
C SER A 19 -7.55 -20.10 -20.84
N SER A 20 -7.93 -19.13 -21.66
CA SER A 20 -7.35 -17.80 -21.63
C SER A 20 -7.68 -17.22 -20.26
N PHE A 21 -6.92 -17.63 -19.25
CA PHE A 21 -6.82 -16.85 -18.04
C PHE A 21 -6.22 -15.51 -18.47
N PHE A 22 -7.08 -14.55 -18.76
CA PHE A 22 -6.73 -13.15 -18.72
C PHE A 22 -6.31 -12.86 -17.29
N LYS A 23 -5.08 -13.21 -16.93
CA LYS A 23 -4.40 -12.58 -15.82
C LYS A 23 -4.35 -11.11 -16.20
N CYS A 24 -5.27 -10.33 -15.65
CA CYS A 24 -5.23 -8.88 -15.67
C CYS A 24 -3.98 -8.45 -14.91
N SER A 25 -2.83 -8.54 -15.55
CA SER A 25 -1.55 -8.18 -14.97
C SER A 25 -1.32 -6.72 -15.26
N SER A 26 -1.87 -5.87 -14.40
CA SER A 26 -1.56 -4.45 -14.42
C SER A 26 -0.13 -4.21 -13.94
N GLY A 27 0.53 -3.20 -14.51
CA GLY A 27 1.85 -2.74 -14.08
C GLY A 27 3.00 -3.22 -14.98
N TYR A 28 4.22 -2.86 -14.56
CA TYR A 28 5.45 -3.21 -15.28
C TYR A 28 5.82 -4.68 -15.10
N LYS A 29 6.29 -5.28 -16.18
CA LYS A 29 6.82 -6.65 -16.20
C LYS A 29 8.07 -6.73 -17.05
N LYS A 30 9.00 -7.57 -16.62
CA LYS A 30 10.18 -7.95 -17.40
C LYS A 30 10.21 -9.46 -17.52
N GLU A 31 9.95 -9.97 -18.73
CA GLU A 31 9.92 -11.40 -19.03
C GLU A 31 10.69 -11.66 -20.33
N ASN A 32 11.57 -12.65 -20.33
CA ASN A 32 12.38 -13.04 -21.51
C ASN A 32 13.11 -11.88 -22.20
N GLY A 33 13.62 -10.92 -21.42
CA GLY A 33 14.32 -9.73 -21.92
C GLY A 33 13.42 -8.62 -22.47
N LYS A 34 12.10 -8.82 -22.50
CA LYS A 34 11.12 -7.82 -22.90
C LYS A 34 10.54 -7.12 -21.68
N ILE A 35 10.34 -5.81 -21.80
CA ILE A 35 9.68 -4.99 -20.79
C ILE A 35 8.29 -4.63 -21.33
N THR A 36 7.26 -4.81 -20.51
CA THR A 36 5.88 -4.44 -20.85
C THR A 36 5.26 -3.64 -19.73
N PHE A 37 4.33 -2.75 -20.09
CA PHE A 37 3.41 -2.10 -19.16
C PHE A 37 1.98 -2.35 -19.64
N ASP A 38 1.14 -2.95 -18.80
CA ASP A 38 -0.24 -3.35 -19.13
C ASP A 38 -0.33 -4.11 -20.46
N GLY A 39 0.64 -5.01 -20.71
CA GLY A 39 0.73 -5.83 -21.91
C GLY A 39 1.29 -5.14 -23.16
N ARG A 40 1.61 -3.84 -23.09
CA ARG A 40 2.25 -3.11 -24.19
C ARG A 40 3.76 -3.13 -24.05
N GLU A 41 4.46 -3.51 -25.11
CA GLU A 41 5.93 -3.59 -25.12
C GLU A 41 6.56 -2.19 -25.08
N ILE A 42 7.59 -2.05 -24.25
CA ILE A 42 8.44 -0.85 -24.16
C ILE A 42 9.77 -1.18 -24.83
N THR A 43 10.08 -0.45 -25.89
CA THR A 43 11.26 -0.73 -26.76
C THR A 43 12.49 0.11 -26.40
N ASP A 44 12.35 1.06 -25.46
CA ASP A 44 13.48 1.88 -25.02
C ASP A 44 14.48 1.03 -24.23
N LYS A 45 15.70 0.95 -24.73
CA LYS A 45 16.79 0.16 -24.11
C LYS A 45 17.31 0.74 -22.79
N SER A 46 17.09 2.03 -22.53
CA SER A 46 17.47 2.68 -21.28
C SER A 46 16.45 2.46 -20.17
N PHE A 47 15.29 1.87 -20.50
CA PHE A 47 14.19 1.70 -19.56
C PHE A 47 14.48 0.61 -18.52
N VAL A 48 14.35 0.96 -17.26
CA VAL A 48 14.58 0.09 -16.10
C VAL A 48 13.30 -0.05 -15.29
N VAL A 49 12.84 -1.26 -15.11
CA VAL A 49 11.73 -1.57 -14.20
C VAL A 49 12.27 -1.65 -12.78
N LEU A 50 11.76 -0.83 -11.88
CA LEU A 50 12.14 -0.79 -10.47
C LEU A 50 11.21 -1.64 -9.61
N SER A 51 9.92 -1.62 -9.92
CA SER A 51 8.90 -2.46 -9.29
C SER A 51 7.73 -2.67 -10.26
N LYS A 52 6.68 -3.31 -9.84
CA LYS A 52 5.43 -3.43 -10.60
C LYS A 52 4.81 -2.06 -10.90
N GLU A 53 5.02 -1.08 -10.04
CA GLU A 53 4.39 0.23 -10.09
C GLU A 53 5.33 1.32 -10.64
N PHE A 54 6.65 1.14 -10.47
CA PHE A 54 7.66 2.16 -10.78
C PHE A 54 8.66 1.71 -11.83
N ALA A 55 9.03 2.64 -12.68
CA ALA A 55 10.10 2.47 -13.66
C ALA A 55 10.82 3.79 -13.92
N LYS A 56 11.96 3.73 -14.61
CA LYS A 56 12.69 4.90 -15.08
C LYS A 56 13.44 4.61 -16.37
N ASP A 57 13.81 5.68 -17.08
CA ASP A 57 14.87 5.68 -18.09
C ASP A 57 16.02 6.60 -17.68
N SER A 58 16.81 7.02 -18.63
CA SER A 58 17.95 7.91 -18.38
C SER A 58 17.56 9.33 -17.93
N THR A 59 16.32 9.76 -18.18
CA THR A 59 15.85 11.14 -18.02
C THR A 59 14.59 11.28 -17.17
N THR A 60 13.76 10.26 -17.14
CA THR A 60 12.40 10.33 -16.60
C THR A 60 12.13 9.12 -15.71
N ALA A 61 11.39 9.34 -14.63
CA ALA A 61 10.79 8.28 -13.81
C ALA A 61 9.28 8.25 -13.98
N TRP A 62 8.66 7.08 -13.76
CA TRP A 62 7.22 6.87 -13.88
C TRP A 62 6.65 6.10 -12.69
N TYR A 63 5.44 6.52 -12.30
CA TYR A 63 4.51 5.72 -11.54
C TYR A 63 3.42 5.23 -12.49
N LYS A 64 3.40 3.93 -12.76
CA LYS A 64 2.55 3.34 -13.80
C LYS A 64 2.74 4.08 -15.14
N SER A 65 1.67 4.66 -15.72
CA SER A 65 1.74 5.42 -16.97
C SER A 65 2.03 6.92 -16.79
N ARG A 66 2.15 7.39 -15.53
CA ARG A 66 2.33 8.82 -15.23
C ARG A 66 3.80 9.15 -14.96
N ALA A 67 4.34 10.08 -15.72
CA ALA A 67 5.70 10.58 -15.51
C ALA A 67 5.77 11.50 -14.30
N PHE A 68 6.89 11.41 -13.58
CA PHE A 68 7.28 12.39 -12.56
C PHE A 68 7.79 13.65 -13.25
N GLN A 69 7.25 14.79 -12.87
CA GLN A 69 7.58 16.05 -13.54
C GLN A 69 8.98 16.57 -13.18
N TYR A 70 9.45 16.31 -11.95
CA TYR A 70 10.68 16.91 -11.40
C TYR A 70 11.56 15.93 -10.63
N ALA A 71 11.40 14.63 -10.82
CA ALA A 71 12.24 13.65 -10.15
C ALA A 71 13.63 13.55 -10.83
N ASP A 72 14.65 13.36 -10.01
CA ASP A 72 15.98 13.04 -10.50
C ASP A 72 16.03 11.55 -10.91
N ALA A 73 15.89 11.28 -12.20
CA ALA A 73 15.82 9.90 -12.71
C ALA A 73 17.10 9.09 -12.41
N ALA A 74 18.25 9.75 -12.33
CA ALA A 74 19.53 9.07 -12.06
C ALA A 74 19.54 8.41 -10.67
N THR A 75 18.99 9.10 -9.66
CA THR A 75 18.96 8.62 -8.28
C THR A 75 17.59 8.09 -7.84
N PHE A 76 16.61 8.07 -8.76
CA PHE A 76 15.26 7.63 -8.45
C PHE A 76 15.21 6.14 -8.13
N GLU A 77 14.56 5.80 -7.03
CA GLU A 77 14.33 4.43 -6.55
C GLU A 77 12.90 4.24 -6.02
N ALA A 78 12.36 3.05 -6.21
CA ALA A 78 11.12 2.61 -5.57
C ALA A 78 11.44 2.18 -4.14
N VAL A 79 10.62 2.65 -3.18
CA VAL A 79 10.75 2.27 -1.76
C VAL A 79 9.78 1.14 -1.43
N ASP A 80 8.51 1.26 -1.87
CA ASP A 80 7.51 0.19 -1.85
C ASP A 80 6.50 0.38 -3.00
N GLU A 81 5.27 -0.11 -2.89
CA GLU A 81 4.25 0.01 -3.95
C GLU A 81 3.67 1.42 -4.10
N HIS A 82 3.78 2.26 -3.05
CA HIS A 82 3.25 3.62 -3.01
C HIS A 82 4.33 4.68 -2.88
N TYR A 83 5.47 4.35 -2.31
CA TYR A 83 6.52 5.33 -2.09
C TYR A 83 7.69 5.14 -3.04
N ALA A 84 8.18 6.28 -3.54
CA ALA A 84 9.44 6.37 -4.27
C ALA A 84 10.22 7.58 -3.76
N LYS A 85 11.52 7.62 -4.02
CA LYS A 85 12.36 8.75 -3.69
C LYS A 85 13.50 8.93 -4.70
N ASP A 86 14.05 10.12 -4.71
CA ASP A 86 15.34 10.40 -5.30
C ASP A 86 16.25 11.07 -4.23
N LYS A 87 17.42 11.53 -4.61
CA LYS A 87 18.35 12.20 -3.66
C LYS A 87 17.78 13.46 -3.00
N ASN A 88 16.77 14.09 -3.61
CA ASN A 88 16.23 15.39 -3.19
C ASN A 88 14.87 15.28 -2.53
N LYS A 89 14.03 14.30 -2.94
CA LYS A 89 12.60 14.28 -2.63
C LYS A 89 12.11 12.87 -2.37
N VAL A 90 11.02 12.79 -1.62
CA VAL A 90 10.19 11.58 -1.44
C VAL A 90 8.82 11.84 -2.05
N TYR A 91 8.26 10.82 -2.67
CA TYR A 91 6.97 10.87 -3.34
C TYR A 91 6.04 9.79 -2.80
N TYR A 92 4.77 10.13 -2.61
CA TYR A 92 3.69 9.20 -2.40
C TYR A 92 2.83 9.13 -3.65
N CYS A 93 2.58 7.93 -4.11
CA CYS A 93 1.85 7.65 -5.34
C CYS A 93 0.66 6.76 -5.05
N ASP A 94 -0.48 7.09 -5.64
CA ASP A 94 -1.70 6.31 -5.46
C ASP A 94 -2.53 6.28 -6.74
N GLU A 95 -3.39 5.28 -6.84
CA GLU A 95 -4.36 5.13 -7.92
C GLU A 95 -5.76 5.00 -7.31
N TYR A 96 -6.63 5.91 -7.66
CA TYR A 96 -7.99 5.95 -7.15
C TYR A 96 -9.03 6.11 -8.26
N ARG A 97 -10.27 5.86 -7.91
CA ARG A 97 -11.43 6.03 -8.77
C ARG A 97 -12.39 7.00 -8.12
N GLU A 98 -12.99 7.90 -8.90
CA GLU A 98 -13.95 8.86 -8.38
C GLU A 98 -15.04 9.23 -9.37
N GLY A 99 -16.15 9.75 -8.83
CA GLY A 99 -17.22 10.40 -9.58
C GLY A 99 -17.99 9.47 -10.52
N GLN A 100 -18.60 10.06 -11.53
CA GLN A 100 -19.44 9.35 -12.51
C GLN A 100 -18.66 8.31 -13.33
N ASN A 101 -17.34 8.46 -13.44
CA ASN A 101 -16.46 7.54 -14.16
C ASN A 101 -15.79 6.48 -13.27
N TYR A 102 -16.32 6.25 -12.08
CA TYR A 102 -15.74 5.32 -11.09
C TYR A 102 -15.39 3.94 -11.69
N TYR A 103 -16.23 3.40 -12.56
CA TYR A 103 -16.01 2.10 -13.19
C TYR A 103 -15.17 2.15 -14.47
N LEU A 104 -14.96 3.32 -15.05
CA LEU A 104 -14.34 3.47 -16.36
C LEU A 104 -12.88 3.91 -16.31
N THR A 105 -12.53 4.76 -15.36
CA THR A 105 -11.20 5.37 -15.31
C THR A 105 -10.58 5.29 -13.92
N LYS A 106 -9.28 5.07 -13.90
CA LYS A 106 -8.44 5.20 -12.72
C LYS A 106 -7.61 6.47 -12.85
N LYS A 107 -7.55 7.24 -11.79
CA LYS A 107 -6.71 8.42 -11.68
C LYS A 107 -5.47 8.10 -10.87
N GLN A 108 -4.32 8.53 -11.35
CA GLN A 108 -3.03 8.37 -10.69
C GLN A 108 -2.61 9.69 -10.08
N THR A 109 -2.16 9.65 -8.84
CA THR A 109 -1.57 10.79 -8.15
C THR A 109 -0.10 10.55 -7.87
N ILE A 110 0.67 11.61 -7.94
CA ILE A 110 2.06 11.69 -7.48
C ILE A 110 2.11 12.94 -6.61
N THR A 111 2.34 12.76 -5.32
CA THR A 111 2.39 13.84 -4.34
C THR A 111 3.76 13.85 -3.67
N GLU A 112 4.42 14.99 -3.63
CA GLU A 112 5.64 15.16 -2.86
C GLU A 112 5.34 15.06 -1.37
N VAL A 113 6.10 14.24 -0.66
CA VAL A 113 5.99 14.09 0.80
C VAL A 113 6.73 15.24 1.46
N ALA A 114 5.98 16.24 1.90
CA ALA A 114 6.56 17.41 2.52
C ALA A 114 7.37 17.07 3.78
N LEU A 115 8.47 17.78 3.99
CA LEU A 115 9.39 17.61 5.13
C LEU A 115 10.17 16.30 5.15
N ALA A 116 9.98 15.41 4.19
CA ALA A 116 10.67 14.12 4.17
C ALA A 116 12.17 14.28 3.91
N ILE A 117 12.96 13.49 4.64
CA ILE A 117 14.41 13.42 4.50
C ILE A 117 14.76 12.15 3.71
N PRO A 118 15.03 12.24 2.38
CA PRO A 118 15.17 11.06 1.53
C PRO A 118 16.22 10.06 2.00
N SER A 119 17.33 10.55 2.55
CA SER A 119 18.45 9.71 2.99
C SER A 119 18.12 8.78 4.16
N SER A 120 17.12 9.12 4.98
CA SER A 120 16.68 8.32 6.13
C SER A 120 15.24 7.81 6.00
N PHE A 121 14.59 8.07 4.88
CA PHE A 121 13.19 7.67 4.66
C PHE A 121 13.07 6.17 4.46
N VAL A 122 12.20 5.56 5.26
CA VAL A 122 11.84 4.13 5.19
C VAL A 122 10.34 3.96 5.37
N THR A 123 9.77 2.94 4.73
CA THR A 123 8.36 2.58 4.94
C THR A 123 8.18 1.81 6.23
N ALA A 124 7.00 1.96 6.83
CA ALA A 124 6.59 1.26 8.05
C ALA A 124 5.37 0.36 7.84
N GLY A 125 4.94 0.20 6.57
CA GLY A 125 3.80 -0.61 6.16
C GLY A 125 2.45 0.12 6.28
N ASN A 126 1.42 -0.40 5.60
CA ASN A 126 0.05 0.11 5.63
C ASN A 126 -0.08 1.61 5.29
N GLY A 127 0.73 2.12 4.36
CA GLY A 127 0.74 3.53 3.98
C GLY A 127 1.47 4.44 4.97
N TYR A 128 2.06 3.89 6.04
CA TYR A 128 2.92 4.62 6.96
C TYR A 128 4.39 4.56 6.57
N ALA A 129 5.09 5.63 6.90
CA ALA A 129 6.54 5.73 6.72
C ALA A 129 7.15 6.59 7.83
N LYS A 130 8.47 6.59 7.92
CA LYS A 130 9.23 7.49 8.79
C LYS A 130 10.57 7.87 8.17
N ASP A 131 11.12 8.96 8.64
CA ASP A 131 12.51 9.30 8.48
C ASP A 131 13.18 9.50 9.86
N SER A 132 14.32 10.12 9.92
CA SER A 132 15.03 10.39 11.18
C SER A 132 14.33 11.39 12.12
N LYS A 133 13.29 12.11 11.64
CA LYS A 133 12.62 13.19 12.40
C LYS A 133 11.10 13.08 12.41
N HIS A 134 10.49 12.54 11.37
CA HIS A 134 9.04 12.60 11.16
C HIS A 134 8.47 11.22 10.86
N ALA A 135 7.21 11.04 11.23
CA ALA A 135 6.37 9.97 10.76
C ALA A 135 5.38 10.49 9.72
N TYR A 136 4.94 9.60 8.83
CA TYR A 136 4.07 9.93 7.72
C TYR A 136 2.93 8.91 7.61
N LEU A 137 1.75 9.41 7.30
CA LEU A 137 0.64 8.61 6.79
C LEU A 137 0.38 9.09 5.36
N GLN A 138 0.68 8.25 4.38
CA GLN A 138 0.68 8.64 2.97
C GLN A 138 1.59 9.86 2.74
N ALA A 139 1.13 10.93 2.11
CA ALA A 139 1.92 12.15 1.89
C ALA A 139 1.96 13.10 3.11
N ARG A 140 1.25 12.79 4.20
CA ARG A 140 1.05 13.71 5.33
C ARG A 140 1.95 13.39 6.50
N ALA A 141 2.81 14.34 6.89
CA ALA A 141 3.61 14.25 8.11
C ALA A 141 2.74 14.40 9.36
N PHE A 142 3.05 13.65 10.40
CA PHE A 142 2.48 13.82 11.74
C PHE A 142 3.53 13.69 12.84
N LYS A 143 3.21 14.21 14.02
CA LYS A 143 4.14 14.23 15.14
C LYS A 143 4.05 12.96 15.95
N VAL A 144 5.19 12.37 16.27
CA VAL A 144 5.36 11.27 17.21
C VAL A 144 6.30 11.69 18.33
N LYS A 145 6.17 11.09 19.51
CA LYS A 145 7.01 11.43 20.66
C LYS A 145 8.38 10.78 20.60
N ASP A 146 8.46 9.57 20.05
CA ASP A 146 9.71 8.82 19.93
C ASP A 146 9.79 8.17 18.54
N ILE A 147 10.39 8.90 17.58
CA ILE A 147 10.52 8.42 16.20
C ILE A 147 11.38 7.15 16.08
N ALA A 148 12.34 6.97 16.98
CA ALA A 148 13.24 5.82 16.95
C ALA A 148 12.47 4.50 17.16
N THR A 149 11.49 4.50 18.05
CA THR A 149 10.68 3.33 18.38
C THR A 149 9.33 3.28 17.66
N PHE A 150 9.07 4.27 16.80
CA PHE A 150 7.83 4.32 16.01
C PHE A 150 7.66 3.07 15.15
N LYS A 151 6.46 2.47 15.23
CA LYS A 151 6.05 1.29 14.43
C LYS A 151 4.56 1.28 14.14
N THR A 152 4.20 0.66 13.05
CA THR A 152 2.82 0.39 12.65
C THR A 152 2.30 -0.86 13.35
N ILE A 153 1.03 -0.83 13.77
CA ILE A 153 0.32 -2.00 14.29
C ILE A 153 -0.60 -2.55 13.19
N ASN A 154 -1.42 -1.68 12.60
CA ASN A 154 -2.28 -2.00 11.45
C ASN A 154 -2.53 -0.75 10.60
N SER A 155 -3.52 -0.76 9.72
CA SER A 155 -3.83 0.37 8.82
C SER A 155 -4.22 1.67 9.53
N ASN A 156 -4.76 1.61 10.75
CA ASN A 156 -5.24 2.76 11.48
C ASN A 156 -4.35 3.11 12.67
N PHE A 157 -3.73 2.11 13.30
CA PHE A 157 -3.01 2.29 14.54
C PHE A 157 -1.49 2.18 14.36
N THR A 158 -0.82 3.15 14.95
CA THR A 158 0.63 3.15 15.12
C THR A 158 0.99 3.48 16.57
N LYS A 159 2.20 3.20 16.98
CA LYS A 159 2.71 3.55 18.30
C LYS A 159 4.20 3.78 18.30
N ASP A 160 4.67 4.47 19.31
CA ASP A 160 6.05 4.47 19.77
C ASP A 160 6.10 3.94 21.23
N ASN A 161 7.24 3.96 21.87
CA ASN A 161 7.34 3.53 23.27
C ASN A 161 6.64 4.44 24.27
N THR A 162 6.20 5.62 23.85
CA THR A 162 5.59 6.63 24.72
C THR A 162 4.09 6.69 24.56
N GLN A 163 3.59 6.57 23.31
CA GLN A 163 2.20 6.88 22.98
C GLN A 163 1.71 6.06 21.80
N ALA A 164 0.40 5.83 21.74
CA ALA A 164 -0.29 5.29 20.56
C ALA A 164 -0.97 6.39 19.74
N TYR A 165 -1.21 6.11 18.46
CA TYR A 165 -1.78 7.03 17.50
C TYR A 165 -2.85 6.32 16.66
N LEU A 166 -3.95 7.02 16.38
CA LEU A 166 -5.02 6.62 15.46
C LEU A 166 -4.96 7.54 14.23
N ASP A 167 -4.67 6.98 13.05
CA ASP A 167 -4.49 7.72 11.79
C ASP A 167 -3.55 8.94 11.89
N GLY A 168 -2.46 8.76 12.64
CA GLY A 168 -1.45 9.79 12.89
C GLY A 168 -1.83 10.83 13.95
N LYS A 169 -3.01 10.72 14.60
CA LYS A 169 -3.39 11.57 15.73
C LYS A 169 -3.13 10.87 17.06
N PRO A 170 -2.55 11.55 18.05
CA PRO A 170 -2.21 10.93 19.33
C PRO A 170 -3.45 10.52 20.12
N ILE A 171 -3.43 9.30 20.66
CA ILE A 171 -4.40 8.82 21.64
C ILE A 171 -3.97 9.35 23.00
N ALA A 172 -4.70 10.35 23.50
CA ALA A 172 -4.35 11.03 24.74
C ALA A 172 -4.31 10.06 25.95
N GLY A 173 -3.25 10.15 26.74
CA GLY A 173 -3.08 9.32 27.93
C GLY A 173 -2.68 7.87 27.69
N SER A 174 -2.51 7.43 26.43
CA SER A 174 -2.10 6.07 26.12
C SER A 174 -0.65 5.79 26.50
N ASP A 175 -0.37 4.59 26.98
CA ASP A 175 0.98 4.04 27.15
C ASP A 175 1.37 3.21 25.92
N GLY A 176 2.24 3.76 25.09
CA GLY A 176 2.65 3.11 23.85
C GLY A 176 3.36 1.77 24.03
N LYS A 177 4.06 1.54 25.15
CA LYS A 177 4.72 0.25 25.41
C LYS A 177 3.72 -0.88 25.51
N THR A 178 2.63 -0.67 26.24
CA THR A 178 1.65 -1.69 26.57
C THR A 178 0.38 -1.62 25.72
N PHE A 179 0.29 -0.61 24.84
CA PHE A 179 -0.87 -0.44 23.96
C PHE A 179 -1.01 -1.64 23.01
N GLU A 180 -2.19 -2.26 23.01
CA GLU A 180 -2.59 -3.35 22.15
C GLU A 180 -4.01 -3.16 21.62
N ILE A 181 -4.27 -3.66 20.43
CA ILE A 181 -5.58 -3.62 19.79
C ILE A 181 -6.32 -4.90 20.17
N LEU A 182 -7.58 -4.76 20.57
CA LEU A 182 -8.46 -5.87 20.89
C LEU A 182 -9.30 -6.28 19.67
N ASP A 183 -9.84 -5.29 18.94
CA ASP A 183 -10.54 -5.48 17.66
C ASP A 183 -10.46 -4.20 16.82
N GLN A 184 -11.40 -4.03 15.87
CA GLN A 184 -11.42 -2.84 15.00
C GLN A 184 -11.76 -1.53 15.73
N PHE A 185 -12.44 -1.59 16.88
CA PHE A 185 -12.90 -0.42 17.64
C PHE A 185 -12.28 -0.30 19.01
N TYR A 186 -11.80 -1.40 19.59
CA TYR A 186 -11.32 -1.39 20.97
C TYR A 186 -9.81 -1.65 21.05
N ALA A 187 -9.20 -0.87 21.91
CA ALA A 187 -7.79 -1.01 22.29
C ALA A 187 -7.63 -0.89 23.81
N LYS A 188 -6.50 -1.32 24.33
CA LYS A 188 -6.16 -1.18 25.74
C LYS A 188 -4.66 -0.95 25.94
N ASP A 189 -4.34 -0.43 27.12
CA ASP A 189 -2.99 -0.44 27.67
C ASP A 189 -3.02 -0.94 29.13
N THR A 190 -1.97 -0.74 29.90
CA THR A 190 -1.94 -1.14 31.30
C THR A 190 -2.96 -0.43 32.18
N THR A 191 -3.47 0.73 31.78
CA THR A 191 -4.30 1.60 32.61
C THR A 191 -5.71 1.80 32.09
N HIS A 192 -5.91 1.75 30.77
CA HIS A 192 -7.17 2.15 30.16
C HIS A 192 -7.65 1.15 29.10
N ILE A 193 -8.97 1.19 28.87
CA ILE A 193 -9.64 0.65 27.68
C ILE A 193 -10.09 1.84 26.84
N TYR A 194 -9.87 1.75 25.54
CA TYR A 194 -10.22 2.79 24.57
C TYR A 194 -11.26 2.28 23.60
N PHE A 195 -12.28 3.09 23.35
CA PHE A 195 -13.09 2.97 22.13
C PHE A 195 -12.52 3.93 21.10
N CYS A 196 -12.22 3.42 19.92
CA CYS A 196 -11.56 4.17 18.85
C CYS A 196 -12.35 4.01 17.55
N GLU A 197 -12.80 5.10 16.97
CA GLU A 197 -13.48 5.11 15.68
C GLU A 197 -12.79 6.09 14.75
N SER A 198 -12.62 5.67 13.50
CA SER A 198 -12.07 6.51 12.45
C SER A 198 -12.98 6.48 11.23
N ILE A 199 -13.38 7.66 10.78
CA ILE A 199 -14.14 7.86 9.53
C ILE A 199 -13.27 8.71 8.61
N GLY A 200 -12.44 8.02 7.82
CA GLY A 200 -11.41 8.67 7.00
C GLY A 200 -10.31 9.31 7.86
N THR A 201 -9.43 10.07 7.23
CA THR A 201 -8.23 10.63 7.89
C THR A 201 -8.51 11.83 8.80
N ASP A 202 -9.70 12.41 8.76
CA ASP A 202 -9.98 13.69 9.43
C ASP A 202 -10.90 13.58 10.64
N MET A 203 -11.71 12.52 10.72
CA MET A 203 -12.66 12.30 11.81
C MET A 203 -12.27 11.07 12.62
N GLN A 204 -11.53 11.29 13.71
CA GLN A 204 -11.22 10.26 14.69
C GLN A 204 -11.89 10.58 16.02
N THR A 205 -12.49 9.57 16.60
CA THR A 205 -13.10 9.64 17.93
C THR A 205 -12.42 8.62 18.83
N VAL A 206 -11.93 9.07 19.96
CA VAL A 206 -11.32 8.21 20.98
C VAL A 206 -11.95 8.53 22.34
N TYR A 207 -12.51 7.53 22.98
CA TYR A 207 -13.04 7.60 24.34
C TYR A 207 -12.27 6.65 25.25
N VAL A 208 -11.85 7.14 26.40
CA VAL A 208 -11.42 6.28 27.52
C VAL A 208 -12.67 5.76 28.21
N LEU A 209 -12.83 4.45 28.26
CA LEU A 209 -14.02 3.84 28.86
C LEU A 209 -13.91 3.81 30.39
N PRO A 210 -14.97 4.23 31.11
CA PRO A 210 -15.01 4.18 32.58
C PRO A 210 -15.36 2.76 33.05
N CYS A 211 -14.56 1.76 32.67
CA CYS A 211 -14.83 0.37 32.99
C CYS A 211 -13.65 -0.26 33.74
N ASN A 212 -13.92 -1.35 34.47
CA ASN A 212 -12.87 -2.13 35.09
C ASN A 212 -12.14 -2.95 34.03
N ARG A 213 -10.89 -2.60 33.79
CA ARG A 213 -10.03 -3.26 32.80
C ARG A 213 -9.89 -4.78 33.01
N ALA A 214 -9.85 -5.22 34.26
CA ALA A 214 -9.64 -6.64 34.58
C ALA A 214 -10.85 -7.51 34.22
N SER A 215 -12.04 -6.92 34.17
CA SER A 215 -13.31 -7.60 33.83
C SER A 215 -13.81 -7.26 32.43
N PHE A 216 -13.09 -6.45 31.67
CA PHE A 216 -13.49 -6.11 30.29
C PHE A 216 -13.22 -7.27 29.36
N THR A 217 -14.26 -7.74 28.68
CA THR A 217 -14.19 -8.76 27.63
C THR A 217 -15.00 -8.31 26.43
N LEU A 218 -14.47 -8.58 25.24
CA LEU A 218 -15.26 -8.47 24.01
C LEU A 218 -16.17 -9.70 23.93
N LEU A 219 -17.40 -9.48 23.49
CA LEU A 219 -18.32 -10.58 23.19
C LEU A 219 -18.13 -10.97 21.74
N ASP A 220 -17.90 -12.25 21.50
CA ASP A 220 -17.90 -12.81 20.16
C ASP A 220 -19.34 -12.87 19.63
N TYR A 221 -19.60 -12.23 18.48
CA TYR A 221 -20.87 -12.30 17.77
C TYR A 221 -20.75 -13.12 16.51
#